data_2618a7b48dc7de72b5f7c05c6f770b3c
#
_entry.id   2618a7b48dc7de72b5f7c05c6f770b3c
#
_cell.length_a   1.000
_cell.length_b   1.000
_cell.length_c   1.000
_cell.angle_alpha   90.00
_cell.angle_beta   90.00
_cell.angle_gamma   90.00
#
_symmetry.space_group_name_H-M   'P 1'
#
loop_
_entity.id
_entity.type
_entity.pdbx_description
1 polymer ?
#
loop_
_entity_poly.entity_id
_entity_poly.type
_entity_poly.pdbx_seq_one_letter_code
_entity_poly.pdbx_strand_id
1 'polypeptide(L)'
;TTVSIPNSVTEIEYGAFAGCENLSDIEIPDSVEAIGGFAFESDINPGNTAWYDAQADGDVYAGKVYYKYKGEVPTDTVVTIKDGTKGIAGYAFYMQRNLKEVVIPDSVNNIGEAAFMDCISLKNVTIPDSVNNIGEVAFMGCESLKTVTIPESVKVIGREALGYLSSKQYEQGYKVEGFTIRGVAGSAAEKYAKENGFTFEAMKPDYIKGDSDSDGKVTISDVRTTLRYVCQKVELDEEQKLAADVEKDGVINIKDLRKVLRFVCNKIEEL
;
A
#
# COMPACT_ATOMS: atom_id res chain seq x y z
N THR A 1 19.76 -3.17 27.66
CA THR A 1 20.53 -3.79 26.54
C THR A 1 20.27 -2.99 25.28
N THR A 2 21.32 -2.69 24.51
CA THR A 2 21.26 -1.96 23.25
C THR A 2 21.45 -2.92 22.08
N VAL A 3 20.71 -2.70 21.02
CA VAL A 3 20.85 -3.40 19.72
C VAL A 3 21.00 -2.36 18.61
N SER A 4 21.98 -2.56 17.73
CA SER A 4 22.16 -1.79 16.50
C SER A 4 21.89 -2.68 15.30
N ILE A 5 20.99 -2.25 14.44
CA ILE A 5 20.59 -2.97 13.21
C ILE A 5 21.42 -2.43 12.05
N PRO A 6 22.11 -3.28 11.27
CA PRO A 6 22.88 -2.82 10.12
C PRO A 6 22.03 -2.22 9.01
N ASN A 7 22.60 -1.27 8.24
CA ASN A 7 21.94 -0.64 7.09
C ASN A 7 21.62 -1.60 5.92
N SER A 8 22.04 -2.87 5.99
CA SER A 8 21.66 -3.90 5.03
C SER A 8 20.31 -4.55 5.33
N VAL A 9 19.75 -4.30 6.52
CA VAL A 9 18.45 -4.84 6.93
C VAL A 9 17.36 -3.93 6.37
N THR A 10 16.42 -4.52 5.64
CA THR A 10 15.26 -3.83 5.06
C THR A 10 13.95 -4.21 5.73
N GLU A 11 13.94 -5.31 6.49
CA GLU A 11 12.76 -5.84 7.15
C GLU A 11 13.11 -6.41 8.54
N ILE A 12 12.20 -6.18 9.50
CA ILE A 12 12.20 -6.82 10.82
C ILE A 12 10.96 -7.70 10.87
N GLU A 13 11.14 -9.00 11.02
CA GLU A 13 10.03 -9.94 10.96
C GLU A 13 9.13 -9.93 12.19
N TYR A 14 8.00 -10.65 12.09
CA TYR A 14 7.03 -10.84 13.17
C TYR A 14 7.73 -11.34 14.44
N GLY A 15 7.46 -10.67 15.57
CA GLY A 15 7.95 -11.06 16.90
C GLY A 15 9.48 -11.04 17.06
N ALA A 16 10.26 -10.40 16.18
CA ALA A 16 11.72 -10.48 16.14
C ALA A 16 12.40 -10.19 17.48
N PHE A 17 11.85 -9.30 18.28
CA PHE A 17 12.34 -8.95 19.62
C PHE A 17 11.30 -9.23 20.72
N ALA A 18 10.27 -10.04 20.43
CA ALA A 18 9.27 -10.42 21.44
C ALA A 18 9.95 -11.11 22.63
N GLY A 19 9.57 -10.71 23.85
CA GLY A 19 10.17 -11.24 25.07
C GLY A 19 11.58 -10.74 25.39
N CYS A 20 12.14 -9.82 24.62
CA CYS A 20 13.41 -9.17 24.93
C CYS A 20 13.19 -8.02 25.96
N GLU A 21 12.65 -8.32 27.14
CA GLU A 21 12.23 -7.36 28.17
C GLU A 21 13.32 -6.35 28.56
N ASN A 22 14.58 -6.73 28.49
CA ASN A 22 15.72 -5.87 28.84
C ASN A 22 16.25 -5.04 27.66
N LEU A 23 15.60 -5.08 26.50
CA LEU A 23 15.94 -4.26 25.33
C LEU A 23 15.35 -2.85 25.52
N SER A 24 16.20 -1.93 25.96
CA SER A 24 15.81 -0.56 26.30
C SER A 24 16.18 0.46 25.23
N ASP A 25 17.08 0.07 24.33
CA ASP A 25 17.59 0.96 23.30
C ASP A 25 17.84 0.17 22.01
N ILE A 26 17.23 0.63 20.92
CA ILE A 26 17.37 0.02 19.60
C ILE A 26 17.49 1.10 18.54
N GLU A 27 18.54 1.06 17.77
CA GLU A 27 18.77 1.92 16.64
C GLU A 27 18.30 1.22 15.36
N ILE A 28 17.21 1.77 14.76
CA ILE A 28 16.59 1.21 13.56
C ILE A 28 16.99 2.11 12.39
N PRO A 29 17.75 1.59 11.41
CA PRO A 29 18.23 2.38 10.31
C PRO A 29 17.12 2.72 9.29
N ASP A 30 17.34 3.77 8.52
CA ASP A 30 16.41 4.24 7.46
C ASP A 30 16.19 3.21 6.32
N SER A 31 17.02 2.17 6.25
CA SER A 31 16.87 1.05 5.31
C SER A 31 15.71 0.11 5.66
N VAL A 32 15.25 0.11 6.92
CA VAL A 32 14.10 -0.71 7.33
C VAL A 32 12.82 -0.05 6.82
N GLU A 33 12.12 -0.74 5.92
CA GLU A 33 10.88 -0.30 5.29
C GLU A 33 9.67 -1.13 5.72
N ALA A 34 9.89 -2.31 6.32
CA ALA A 34 8.85 -3.19 6.83
C ALA A 34 9.17 -3.70 8.23
N ILE A 35 8.14 -3.73 9.09
CA ILE A 35 8.23 -4.33 10.44
C ILE A 35 6.99 -5.21 10.63
N GLY A 36 7.23 -6.47 10.96
CA GLY A 36 6.18 -7.43 11.29
C GLY A 36 5.50 -7.09 12.62
N GLY A 37 4.29 -7.62 12.81
CA GLY A 37 3.54 -7.42 14.03
C GLY A 37 4.28 -7.93 15.25
N PHE A 38 4.02 -7.31 16.40
CA PHE A 38 4.58 -7.72 17.70
C PHE A 38 6.11 -7.77 17.74
N ALA A 39 6.81 -7.09 16.81
CA ALA A 39 8.28 -7.14 16.74
C ALA A 39 8.95 -6.68 18.06
N PHE A 40 8.35 -5.73 18.78
CA PHE A 40 8.88 -5.18 20.03
C PHE A 40 7.95 -5.36 21.24
N GLU A 41 6.83 -6.03 21.05
CA GLU A 41 5.84 -6.30 22.08
C GLU A 41 5.50 -7.79 22.08
N SER A 42 4.76 -8.24 23.09
CA SER A 42 4.29 -9.62 23.17
C SER A 42 2.80 -9.63 23.46
N ASP A 43 2.06 -10.44 22.75
CA ASP A 43 0.65 -10.76 23.01
C ASP A 43 0.50 -11.93 23.98
N ILE A 44 1.59 -12.63 24.26
CA ILE A 44 1.71 -13.75 25.21
C ILE A 44 2.92 -13.49 26.11
N ASN A 45 2.78 -13.76 27.41
CA ASN A 45 3.88 -13.65 28.37
C ASN A 45 5.14 -14.47 27.93
N PRO A 46 6.34 -13.93 27.95
CA PRO A 46 6.86 -12.78 28.66
C PRO A 46 6.73 -11.46 27.89
N GLY A 47 6.82 -10.35 28.59
CA GLY A 47 6.42 -9.00 28.27
C GLY A 47 7.03 -8.33 27.04
N ASN A 48 6.70 -7.07 26.92
CA ASN A 48 7.21 -6.18 25.88
C ASN A 48 8.70 -5.89 26.07
N THR A 49 9.33 -5.32 25.04
CA THR A 49 10.66 -4.71 25.22
C THR A 49 10.54 -3.45 26.09
N ALA A 50 11.55 -3.16 26.90
CA ALA A 50 11.60 -1.91 27.66
C ALA A 50 11.57 -0.66 26.74
N TRP A 51 12.07 -0.81 25.51
CA TRP A 51 11.97 0.23 24.48
C TRP A 51 10.49 0.54 24.14
N TYR A 52 9.67 -0.49 23.91
CA TYR A 52 8.26 -0.29 23.58
C TYR A 52 7.47 0.25 24.79
N ASP A 53 7.73 -0.26 25.99
CA ASP A 53 7.04 0.20 27.20
C ASP A 53 7.32 1.68 27.51
N ALA A 54 8.52 2.15 27.16
CA ALA A 54 8.91 3.56 27.32
C ALA A 54 8.24 4.51 26.29
N GLN A 55 7.59 4.00 25.24
CA GLN A 55 6.87 4.86 24.30
C GLN A 55 5.60 5.42 24.96
N ALA A 56 5.30 6.69 24.66
CA ALA A 56 4.03 7.30 25.06
C ALA A 56 2.84 6.67 24.29
N ASP A 57 1.64 6.82 24.85
CA ASP A 57 0.43 6.49 24.11
C ASP A 57 0.28 7.36 22.86
N GLY A 58 -0.30 6.82 21.81
CA GLY A 58 -0.44 7.45 20.50
C GLY A 58 0.48 6.82 19.43
N ASP A 59 0.97 7.66 18.53
CA ASP A 59 1.76 7.23 17.37
C ASP A 59 3.17 6.79 17.77
N VAL A 60 3.49 5.52 17.58
CA VAL A 60 4.82 4.97 17.80
C VAL A 60 5.48 4.71 16.45
N TYR A 61 6.68 5.24 16.27
CA TYR A 61 7.51 5.02 15.08
C TYR A 61 8.78 4.24 15.45
N ALA A 62 9.15 3.32 14.57
CA ALA A 62 10.39 2.57 14.64
C ALA A 62 11.20 2.88 13.36
N GLY A 63 12.16 3.79 13.43
CA GLY A 63 12.84 4.35 12.27
C GLY A 63 11.86 5.06 11.33
N LYS A 64 11.83 4.64 10.06
CA LYS A 64 10.91 5.14 9.02
C LYS A 64 9.59 4.35 8.93
N VAL A 65 9.29 3.47 9.87
CA VAL A 65 8.06 2.67 9.86
C VAL A 65 7.10 3.16 10.95
N TYR A 66 5.84 3.38 10.58
CA TYR A 66 4.78 3.55 11.55
C TYR A 66 4.53 2.20 12.22
N TYR A 67 5.01 2.04 13.46
CA TYR A 67 5.01 0.75 14.13
C TYR A 67 3.67 0.41 14.75
N LYS A 68 3.11 1.32 15.56
CA LYS A 68 1.87 1.07 16.29
C LYS A 68 1.19 2.36 16.75
N TYR A 69 -0.13 2.32 16.85
CA TYR A 69 -0.87 3.22 17.72
C TYR A 69 -0.96 2.59 19.12
N LYS A 70 -0.21 3.12 20.09
CA LYS A 70 -0.19 2.62 21.46
C LYS A 70 -1.38 3.17 22.25
N GLY A 71 -2.10 2.30 22.97
CA GLY A 71 -3.37 2.65 23.61
C GLY A 71 -4.54 2.62 22.64
N GLU A 72 -5.62 3.32 22.96
CA GLU A 72 -6.83 3.41 22.13
C GLU A 72 -6.90 4.75 21.40
N VAL A 73 -7.22 4.70 20.11
CA VAL A 73 -7.52 5.91 19.33
C VAL A 73 -8.76 6.58 19.94
N PRO A 74 -8.70 7.86 20.32
CA PRO A 74 -9.85 8.59 20.83
C PRO A 74 -11.00 8.62 19.80
N THR A 75 -12.23 8.70 20.28
CA THR A 75 -13.40 8.87 19.42
C THR A 75 -13.28 10.11 18.54
N ASP A 76 -13.71 9.98 17.28
CA ASP A 76 -13.72 11.06 16.29
C ASP A 76 -12.32 11.59 15.88
N THR A 77 -11.27 10.82 16.14
CA THR A 77 -9.90 11.19 15.76
C THR A 77 -9.60 10.75 14.32
N VAL A 78 -8.93 11.63 13.60
CA VAL A 78 -8.22 11.34 12.35
C VAL A 78 -6.75 11.15 12.69
N VAL A 79 -6.21 10.00 12.37
CA VAL A 79 -4.77 9.74 12.53
C VAL A 79 -4.05 10.14 11.26
N THR A 80 -3.04 11.01 11.39
CA THR A 80 -2.21 11.44 10.26
C THR A 80 -0.80 10.86 10.41
N ILE A 81 -0.45 9.93 9.54
CA ILE A 81 0.90 9.34 9.51
C ILE A 81 1.88 10.39 8.98
N LYS A 82 3.04 10.50 9.62
CA LYS A 82 4.08 11.49 9.28
C LYS A 82 4.62 11.27 7.87
N ASP A 83 4.83 12.37 7.14
CA ASP A 83 5.54 12.31 5.88
C ASP A 83 6.97 11.75 6.04
N GLY A 84 7.47 11.07 4.99
CA GLY A 84 8.73 10.33 5.03
C GLY A 84 8.62 8.93 5.66
N THR A 85 7.44 8.52 6.16
CA THR A 85 7.18 7.13 6.59
C THR A 85 7.21 6.21 5.38
N LYS A 86 7.94 5.10 5.48
CA LYS A 86 8.12 4.13 4.38
C LYS A 86 7.13 2.98 4.44
N GLY A 87 6.73 2.55 5.62
CA GLY A 87 5.80 1.44 5.79
C GLY A 87 4.89 1.61 6.98
N ILE A 88 3.77 0.90 6.96
CA ILE A 88 2.88 0.69 8.10
C ILE A 88 3.11 -0.74 8.56
N ALA A 89 3.53 -0.93 9.80
CA ALA A 89 3.88 -2.23 10.35
C ALA A 89 2.67 -3.18 10.42
N GLY A 90 2.94 -4.46 10.54
CA GLY A 90 1.92 -5.43 10.86
C GLY A 90 1.25 -5.12 12.20
N TYR A 91 -0.08 -5.26 12.26
CA TYR A 91 -0.89 -4.98 13.45
C TYR A 91 -0.80 -3.53 13.99
N ALA A 92 -0.40 -2.58 13.17
CA ALA A 92 -0.16 -1.19 13.60
C ALA A 92 -1.40 -0.53 14.22
N PHE A 93 -2.58 -0.77 13.68
CA PHE A 93 -3.88 -0.28 14.17
C PHE A 93 -4.82 -1.42 14.59
N TYR A 94 -4.28 -2.59 14.89
CA TYR A 94 -5.10 -3.75 15.27
C TYR A 94 -6.08 -3.41 16.40
N MET A 95 -7.37 -3.70 16.17
CA MET A 95 -8.49 -3.46 17.10
C MET A 95 -8.71 -1.97 17.47
N GLN A 96 -8.20 -1.01 16.70
CA GLN A 96 -8.49 0.42 16.91
C GLN A 96 -9.92 0.73 16.45
N ARG A 97 -10.89 0.31 17.27
CA ARG A 97 -12.32 0.33 16.94
C ARG A 97 -12.91 1.73 16.75
N ASN A 98 -12.26 2.75 17.31
CA ASN A 98 -12.66 4.14 17.19
C ASN A 98 -12.03 4.86 15.99
N LEU A 99 -11.08 4.25 15.29
CA LEU A 99 -10.42 4.82 14.12
C LEU A 99 -11.42 5.00 12.98
N LYS A 100 -11.72 6.25 12.61
CA LYS A 100 -12.65 6.56 11.52
C LYS A 100 -11.97 6.83 10.19
N GLU A 101 -10.80 7.43 10.25
CA GLU A 101 -10.02 7.83 9.10
C GLU A 101 -8.53 7.80 9.42
N VAL A 102 -7.73 7.42 8.45
CA VAL A 102 -6.27 7.51 8.49
C VAL A 102 -5.78 8.19 7.22
N VAL A 103 -4.88 9.17 7.40
CA VAL A 103 -4.19 9.84 6.30
C VAL A 103 -2.83 9.17 6.13
N ILE A 104 -2.65 8.51 4.99
CA ILE A 104 -1.42 7.79 4.63
C ILE A 104 -0.65 8.66 3.64
N PRO A 105 0.60 9.09 3.93
CA PRO A 105 1.36 9.94 3.03
C PRO A 105 1.91 9.17 1.82
N ASP A 106 2.21 9.91 0.74
CA ASP A 106 2.76 9.37 -0.53
C ASP A 106 4.17 8.77 -0.40
N SER A 107 4.76 8.81 0.79
CA SER A 107 6.04 8.16 1.08
C SER A 107 5.90 6.68 1.48
N VAL A 108 4.68 6.21 1.81
CA VAL A 108 4.41 4.83 2.25
C VAL A 108 4.34 3.90 1.05
N ASN A 109 5.17 2.85 1.05
CA ASN A 109 5.23 1.85 -0.02
C ASN A 109 4.65 0.48 0.39
N ASN A 110 4.46 0.23 1.69
CA ASN A 110 4.00 -1.05 2.21
C ASN A 110 2.99 -0.88 3.33
N ILE A 111 1.89 -1.65 3.27
CA ILE A 111 0.92 -1.82 4.35
C ILE A 111 1.05 -3.27 4.85
N GLY A 112 1.43 -3.44 6.12
CA GLY A 112 1.74 -4.72 6.72
C GLY A 112 0.53 -5.64 6.95
N GLU A 113 0.81 -6.87 7.33
CA GLU A 113 -0.20 -7.87 7.73
C GLU A 113 -1.07 -7.34 8.87
N ALA A 114 -2.40 -7.53 8.78
CA ALA A 114 -3.36 -7.13 9.81
C ALA A 114 -3.23 -5.65 10.27
N ALA A 115 -2.61 -4.77 9.46
CA ALA A 115 -2.29 -3.40 9.86
C ALA A 115 -3.52 -2.62 10.39
N PHE A 116 -4.69 -2.84 9.81
CA PHE A 116 -5.98 -2.23 10.20
C PHE A 116 -7.04 -3.27 10.58
N MET A 117 -6.61 -4.48 10.96
CA MET A 117 -7.56 -5.53 11.31
C MET A 117 -8.44 -5.10 12.49
N ASP A 118 -9.76 -5.34 12.39
CA ASP A 118 -10.79 -4.97 13.36
C ASP A 118 -10.93 -3.46 13.65
N CYS A 119 -10.54 -2.59 12.70
CA CYS A 119 -10.88 -1.17 12.71
C CYS A 119 -12.34 -0.98 12.26
N ILE A 120 -13.30 -1.41 13.08
CA ILE A 120 -14.72 -1.53 12.72
C ILE A 120 -15.36 -0.20 12.29
N SER A 121 -14.85 0.94 12.76
CA SER A 121 -15.35 2.28 12.45
C SER A 121 -14.66 2.94 11.26
N LEU A 122 -13.61 2.32 10.68
CA LEU A 122 -12.88 2.88 9.55
C LEU A 122 -13.78 2.92 8.31
N LYS A 123 -14.11 4.13 7.85
CA LYS A 123 -15.03 4.35 6.73
C LYS A 123 -14.33 4.64 5.43
N ASN A 124 -13.24 5.40 5.53
CA ASN A 124 -12.48 5.89 4.38
C ASN A 124 -11.00 5.60 4.60
N VAL A 125 -10.37 5.13 3.56
CA VAL A 125 -8.91 5.04 3.47
C VAL A 125 -8.52 5.37 2.03
N THR A 126 -7.56 6.26 1.89
CA THR A 126 -6.92 6.53 0.60
C THR A 126 -5.60 5.76 0.58
N ILE A 127 -5.46 4.85 -0.35
CA ILE A 127 -4.20 4.13 -0.60
C ILE A 127 -3.40 4.97 -1.60
N PRO A 128 -2.26 5.54 -1.22
CA PRO A 128 -1.48 6.38 -2.13
C PRO A 128 -0.79 5.57 -3.24
N ASP A 129 -0.46 6.26 -4.34
CA ASP A 129 0.17 5.65 -5.53
C ASP A 129 1.59 5.12 -5.28
N SER A 130 2.17 5.42 -4.14
CA SER A 130 3.45 4.85 -3.69
C SER A 130 3.33 3.41 -3.16
N VAL A 131 2.12 2.98 -2.74
CA VAL A 131 1.91 1.65 -2.16
C VAL A 131 1.99 0.59 -3.24
N ASN A 132 2.86 -0.40 -3.03
CA ASN A 132 3.03 -1.53 -3.92
C ASN A 132 2.58 -2.87 -3.31
N ASN A 133 2.41 -2.94 -1.99
CA ASN A 133 1.99 -4.14 -1.27
C ASN A 133 0.97 -3.83 -0.18
N ILE A 134 -0.09 -4.66 -0.12
CA ILE A 134 -1.06 -4.72 0.97
C ILE A 134 -1.01 -6.13 1.55
N GLY A 135 -0.64 -6.24 2.83
CA GLY A 135 -0.43 -7.49 3.53
C GLY A 135 -1.68 -8.36 3.72
N GLU A 136 -1.49 -9.59 4.15
CA GLU A 136 -2.61 -10.49 4.49
C GLU A 136 -3.49 -9.86 5.56
N VAL A 137 -4.80 -10.07 5.47
CA VAL A 137 -5.84 -9.60 6.40
C VAL A 137 -5.73 -8.12 6.80
N ALA A 138 -5.05 -7.30 5.99
CA ALA A 138 -4.69 -5.92 6.34
C ALA A 138 -5.89 -5.06 6.79
N PHE A 139 -7.05 -5.22 6.16
CA PHE A 139 -8.30 -4.52 6.48
C PHE A 139 -9.45 -5.49 6.84
N MET A 140 -9.11 -6.71 7.29
CA MET A 140 -10.13 -7.64 7.76
C MET A 140 -10.88 -7.05 8.97
N GLY A 141 -12.20 -7.20 9.02
CA GLY A 141 -13.00 -6.65 10.12
C GLY A 141 -13.26 -5.15 10.05
N CYS A 142 -12.86 -4.47 8.98
CA CYS A 142 -13.23 -3.07 8.74
C CYS A 142 -14.70 -2.98 8.24
N GLU A 143 -15.66 -3.20 9.13
CA GLU A 143 -17.08 -3.36 8.79
C GLU A 143 -17.71 -2.13 8.15
N SER A 144 -17.21 -0.95 8.50
CA SER A 144 -17.69 0.34 7.97
C SER A 144 -17.09 0.71 6.61
N LEU A 145 -16.00 0.05 6.19
CA LEU A 145 -15.33 0.29 4.92
C LEU A 145 -16.12 -0.43 3.81
N LYS A 146 -16.84 0.32 2.98
CA LYS A 146 -17.69 -0.24 1.90
C LYS A 146 -17.06 -0.17 0.53
N THR A 147 -16.13 0.75 0.35
CA THR A 147 -15.44 0.93 -0.92
C THR A 147 -13.99 1.26 -0.67
N VAL A 148 -13.10 0.69 -1.46
CA VAL A 148 -11.68 1.01 -1.46
C VAL A 148 -11.21 1.22 -2.90
N THR A 149 -10.44 2.28 -3.12
CA THR A 149 -9.73 2.51 -4.36
C THR A 149 -8.31 2.00 -4.22
N ILE A 150 -7.93 1.08 -5.10
CA ILE A 150 -6.59 0.49 -5.13
C ILE A 150 -5.86 1.02 -6.36
N PRO A 151 -4.77 1.76 -6.16
CA PRO A 151 -3.98 2.30 -7.26
C PRO A 151 -3.28 1.20 -8.07
N GLU A 152 -2.91 1.52 -9.30
CA GLU A 152 -2.24 0.59 -10.21
C GLU A 152 -0.82 0.19 -9.73
N SER A 153 -0.22 1.00 -8.88
CA SER A 153 1.05 0.72 -8.21
C SER A 153 1.02 -0.54 -7.35
N VAL A 154 -0.14 -0.89 -6.77
CA VAL A 154 -0.27 -2.09 -5.94
C VAL A 154 -0.13 -3.34 -6.80
N LYS A 155 0.91 -4.13 -6.51
CA LYS A 155 1.22 -5.38 -7.22
C LYS A 155 0.77 -6.61 -6.47
N VAL A 156 0.71 -6.52 -5.12
CA VAL A 156 0.35 -7.64 -4.24
C VAL A 156 -0.76 -7.20 -3.29
N ILE A 157 -1.83 -7.97 -3.23
CA ILE A 157 -2.89 -7.88 -2.24
C ILE A 157 -2.96 -9.23 -1.56
N GLY A 158 -2.69 -9.26 -0.26
CA GLY A 158 -2.65 -10.48 0.54
C GLY A 158 -4.00 -11.17 0.67
N ARG A 159 -3.96 -12.39 1.16
CA ARG A 159 -5.16 -13.18 1.41
C ARG A 159 -6.09 -12.46 2.39
N GLU A 160 -7.39 -12.41 2.05
CA GLU A 160 -8.43 -11.80 2.89
C GLU A 160 -8.14 -10.34 3.32
N ALA A 161 -7.27 -9.65 2.57
CA ALA A 161 -6.81 -8.29 2.91
C ALA A 161 -7.94 -7.26 2.95
N LEU A 162 -8.95 -7.42 2.11
CA LEU A 162 -10.00 -6.43 1.88
C LEU A 162 -11.39 -7.09 1.82
N GLY A 163 -12.39 -6.44 2.44
CA GLY A 163 -13.80 -6.81 2.31
C GLY A 163 -14.23 -8.04 3.10
N TYR A 164 -13.39 -8.56 3.97
CA TYR A 164 -13.70 -9.69 4.84
C TYR A 164 -14.01 -9.24 6.27
N LEU A 165 -14.90 -9.98 6.92
CA LEU A 165 -15.24 -9.79 8.33
C LEU A 165 -14.33 -10.66 9.20
N SER A 166 -13.92 -10.14 10.34
CA SER A 166 -13.21 -10.89 11.35
C SER A 166 -14.20 -11.71 12.17
N SER A 167 -14.19 -13.02 12.04
CA SER A 167 -15.13 -13.82 12.79
C SER A 167 -14.47 -14.62 13.90
N LYS A 168 -14.85 -14.31 15.15
CA LYS A 168 -14.85 -15.29 16.25
C LYS A 168 -16.12 -16.14 16.29
N GLN A 169 -17.13 -15.85 15.44
CA GLN A 169 -18.47 -16.44 15.54
C GLN A 169 -18.96 -17.13 14.25
N TYR A 170 -18.24 -16.96 13.11
CA TYR A 170 -18.70 -17.49 11.82
C TYR A 170 -17.56 -18.21 11.11
N GLU A 171 -17.91 -19.24 10.35
CA GLU A 171 -16.98 -20.01 9.51
C GLU A 171 -16.24 -19.10 8.50
N GLN A 172 -15.06 -19.50 8.06
CA GLN A 172 -14.20 -18.73 7.15
C GLN A 172 -14.98 -18.16 5.94
N GLY A 173 -14.73 -16.89 5.61
CA GLY A 173 -15.19 -16.31 4.34
C GLY A 173 -16.35 -15.33 4.40
N TYR A 174 -16.77 -14.87 5.58
CA TYR A 174 -17.79 -13.82 5.64
C TYR A 174 -17.27 -12.51 5.08
N LYS A 175 -18.08 -11.91 4.22
CA LYS A 175 -17.73 -10.69 3.48
C LYS A 175 -18.56 -9.50 3.97
N VAL A 176 -18.00 -8.33 3.87
CA VAL A 176 -18.73 -7.07 4.07
C VAL A 176 -19.76 -6.96 2.93
N GLU A 177 -21.04 -6.87 3.28
CA GLU A 177 -22.12 -6.78 2.29
C GLU A 177 -21.96 -5.53 1.42
N GLY A 178 -22.02 -5.72 0.10
CA GLY A 178 -21.90 -4.64 -0.89
C GLY A 178 -20.50 -4.05 -1.03
N PHE A 179 -19.46 -4.73 -0.52
CA PHE A 179 -18.10 -4.25 -0.64
C PHE A 179 -17.66 -4.13 -2.10
N THR A 180 -17.13 -2.97 -2.45
CA THR A 180 -16.72 -2.63 -3.80
C THR A 180 -15.24 -2.25 -3.85
N ILE A 181 -14.52 -2.82 -4.79
CA ILE A 181 -13.13 -2.48 -5.09
C ILE A 181 -13.09 -1.65 -6.37
N ARG A 182 -12.45 -0.49 -6.30
CA ARG A 182 -12.19 0.37 -7.45
C ARG A 182 -10.73 0.27 -7.86
N GLY A 183 -10.46 0.27 -9.16
CA GLY A 183 -9.10 0.21 -9.66
C GLY A 183 -9.05 0.21 -11.18
N VAL A 184 -7.83 0.21 -11.71
CA VAL A 184 -7.62 0.13 -13.16
C VAL A 184 -7.92 -1.28 -13.66
N ALA A 185 -8.56 -1.43 -14.82
CA ALA A 185 -8.80 -2.72 -15.45
C ALA A 185 -7.45 -3.44 -15.75
N GLY A 186 -7.39 -4.73 -15.49
CA GLY A 186 -6.17 -5.55 -15.62
C GLY A 186 -5.22 -5.48 -14.41
N SER A 187 -5.50 -4.65 -13.41
CA SER A 187 -4.66 -4.49 -12.22
C SER A 187 -4.83 -5.62 -11.20
N ALA A 188 -3.97 -5.61 -10.17
CA ALA A 188 -4.10 -6.51 -9.01
C ALA A 188 -5.44 -6.33 -8.29
N ALA A 189 -6.02 -5.12 -8.31
CA ALA A 189 -7.33 -4.83 -7.74
C ALA A 189 -8.45 -5.63 -8.42
N GLU A 190 -8.49 -5.63 -9.76
CA GLU A 190 -9.49 -6.42 -10.51
C GLU A 190 -9.30 -7.92 -10.29
N LYS A 191 -8.05 -8.38 -10.33
CA LYS A 191 -7.73 -9.79 -10.08
C LYS A 191 -8.22 -10.22 -8.70
N TYR A 192 -7.88 -9.46 -7.66
CA TYR A 192 -8.31 -9.74 -6.29
C TYR A 192 -9.84 -9.74 -6.15
N ALA A 193 -10.52 -8.73 -6.70
CA ALA A 193 -11.98 -8.64 -6.66
C ALA A 193 -12.62 -9.87 -7.32
N LYS A 194 -12.15 -10.27 -8.49
CA LYS A 194 -12.65 -11.40 -9.26
C LYS A 194 -12.43 -12.74 -8.56
N GLU A 195 -11.21 -12.98 -8.06
CA GLU A 195 -10.86 -14.22 -7.36
C GLU A 195 -11.65 -14.38 -6.04
N ASN A 196 -11.98 -13.27 -5.40
CA ASN A 196 -12.71 -13.25 -4.14
C ASN A 196 -14.22 -12.97 -4.31
N GLY A 197 -14.72 -12.78 -5.53
CA GLY A 197 -16.15 -12.55 -5.79
C GLY A 197 -16.68 -11.25 -5.19
N PHE A 198 -15.89 -10.18 -5.21
CA PHE A 198 -16.30 -8.82 -4.89
C PHE A 198 -16.73 -8.05 -6.14
N THR A 199 -17.53 -7.01 -5.95
CA THR A 199 -17.83 -6.06 -7.01
C THR A 199 -16.56 -5.29 -7.39
N PHE A 200 -16.26 -5.23 -8.68
CA PHE A 200 -15.19 -4.41 -9.21
C PHE A 200 -15.76 -3.26 -10.03
N GLU A 201 -15.36 -2.05 -9.72
CA GLU A 201 -15.64 -0.85 -10.52
C GLU A 201 -14.34 -0.42 -11.20
N ALA A 202 -14.30 -0.58 -12.52
CA ALA A 202 -13.15 -0.13 -13.31
C ALA A 202 -13.07 1.40 -13.31
N MET A 203 -11.95 1.92 -12.85
CA MET A 203 -11.60 3.32 -13.03
C MET A 203 -10.92 3.47 -14.40
N LYS A 204 -11.26 4.53 -15.10
CA LYS A 204 -10.43 4.94 -16.24
C LYS A 204 -9.14 5.49 -15.63
N PRO A 205 -7.96 5.06 -16.11
CA PRO A 205 -6.74 5.76 -15.76
C PRO A 205 -6.89 7.25 -16.15
N ASP A 206 -6.30 8.13 -15.37
CA ASP A 206 -6.33 9.57 -15.65
C ASP A 206 -5.60 9.88 -16.97
N TYR A 207 -4.84 8.93 -17.48
CA TYR A 207 -4.14 9.01 -18.75
C TYR A 207 -4.57 7.89 -19.71
N ILE A 208 -4.47 8.15 -21.02
CA ILE A 208 -4.63 7.13 -22.06
C ILE A 208 -3.26 6.52 -22.34
N LYS A 209 -3.13 5.21 -22.11
CA LYS A 209 -1.88 4.49 -22.34
C LYS A 209 -1.43 4.63 -23.80
N GLY A 210 -0.23 5.17 -23.98
CA GLY A 210 0.33 5.48 -25.28
C GLY A 210 0.08 6.90 -25.77
N ASP A 211 -0.78 7.68 -25.11
CA ASP A 211 -1.06 9.09 -25.40
C ASP A 211 -0.05 9.97 -24.66
N SER A 212 1.13 10.10 -25.23
CA SER A 212 2.24 10.83 -24.61
C SER A 212 2.22 12.33 -24.88
N ASP A 213 1.30 12.84 -25.70
CA ASP A 213 1.09 14.26 -25.91
C ASP A 213 -0.23 14.78 -25.28
N SER A 214 -0.97 13.89 -24.62
CA SER A 214 -2.21 14.17 -23.88
C SER A 214 -3.31 14.82 -24.71
N ASP A 215 -3.40 14.46 -26.01
CA ASP A 215 -4.47 14.96 -26.90
C ASP A 215 -5.76 14.13 -26.86
N GLY A 216 -5.77 13.06 -26.05
CA GLY A 216 -6.89 12.15 -25.86
C GLY A 216 -6.96 11.03 -26.90
N LYS A 217 -5.91 10.82 -27.69
CA LYS A 217 -5.82 9.78 -28.72
C LYS A 217 -4.42 9.19 -28.77
N VAL A 218 -4.33 7.93 -29.20
CA VAL A 218 -3.04 7.29 -29.47
C VAL A 218 -2.78 7.27 -30.97
N THR A 219 -1.85 8.09 -31.41
CA THR A 219 -1.55 8.36 -32.81
C THR A 219 -0.06 8.34 -33.12
N ILE A 220 0.33 8.66 -34.35
CA ILE A 220 1.73 8.84 -34.72
C ILE A 220 2.39 10.07 -34.03
N SER A 221 1.58 11.01 -33.52
CA SER A 221 2.06 12.13 -32.73
C SER A 221 2.73 11.66 -31.44
N ASP A 222 2.13 10.67 -30.76
CA ASP A 222 2.65 10.09 -29.53
C ASP A 222 3.95 9.34 -29.74
N VAL A 223 4.03 8.58 -30.83
CA VAL A 223 5.29 7.93 -31.22
C VAL A 223 6.40 8.98 -31.39
N ARG A 224 6.06 10.13 -31.97
CA ARG A 224 7.01 11.23 -32.19
C ARG A 224 7.36 11.92 -30.88
N THR A 225 6.42 12.15 -29.99
CA THR A 225 6.61 12.76 -28.67
C THR A 225 7.47 11.87 -27.78
N THR A 226 7.14 10.59 -27.68
CA THR A 226 7.94 9.59 -26.93
C THR A 226 9.38 9.49 -27.51
N LEU A 227 9.53 9.49 -28.84
CA LEU A 227 10.86 9.48 -29.47
C LEU A 227 11.67 10.72 -29.11
N ARG A 228 11.04 11.90 -29.11
CA ARG A 228 11.72 13.15 -28.73
C ARG A 228 12.15 13.16 -27.27
N TYR A 229 11.35 12.59 -26.37
CA TYR A 229 11.71 12.40 -24.97
C TYR A 229 12.90 11.45 -24.82
N VAL A 230 12.84 10.26 -25.43
CA VAL A 230 13.97 9.29 -25.41
C VAL A 230 15.26 9.90 -25.96
N CYS A 231 15.16 10.80 -26.95
CA CYS A 231 16.28 11.55 -27.52
C CYS A 231 16.63 12.82 -26.72
N GLN A 232 16.06 13.04 -25.56
CA GLN A 232 16.28 14.20 -24.69
C GLN A 232 16.01 15.57 -25.39
N LYS A 233 14.99 15.61 -26.25
CA LYS A 233 14.60 16.82 -27.00
C LYS A 233 13.38 17.52 -26.43
N VAL A 234 12.62 16.85 -25.55
CA VAL A 234 11.46 17.37 -24.81
C VAL A 234 11.46 16.76 -23.42
N GLU A 235 10.83 17.45 -22.50
CA GLU A 235 10.44 16.90 -21.20
C GLU A 235 8.98 16.48 -21.28
N LEU A 236 8.61 15.45 -20.51
CA LEU A 236 7.24 15.03 -20.28
C LEU A 236 6.90 15.27 -18.81
N ASP A 237 5.67 15.65 -18.54
CA ASP A 237 5.15 15.65 -17.17
C ASP A 237 4.91 14.21 -16.67
N GLU A 238 4.50 14.06 -15.41
CA GLU A 238 4.38 12.73 -14.80
C GLU A 238 3.26 11.88 -15.46
N GLU A 239 2.14 12.49 -15.85
CA GLU A 239 1.04 11.82 -16.53
C GLU A 239 1.46 11.36 -17.93
N GLN A 240 2.11 12.22 -18.68
CA GLN A 240 2.67 11.90 -19.98
C GLN A 240 3.74 10.80 -19.92
N LYS A 241 4.56 10.78 -18.87
CA LYS A 241 5.53 9.69 -18.62
C LYS A 241 4.83 8.37 -18.37
N LEU A 242 3.77 8.36 -17.53
CA LEU A 242 2.96 7.16 -17.29
C LEU A 242 2.30 6.65 -18.58
N ALA A 243 1.79 7.57 -19.41
CA ALA A 243 1.21 7.23 -20.71
C ALA A 243 2.24 6.64 -21.69
N ALA A 244 3.46 7.19 -21.69
CA ALA A 244 4.54 6.78 -22.59
C ALA A 244 5.19 5.45 -22.20
N ASP A 245 5.23 5.09 -20.90
CA ASP A 245 5.74 3.80 -20.38
C ASP A 245 4.69 2.69 -20.57
N VAL A 246 4.52 2.25 -21.81
CA VAL A 246 3.51 1.23 -22.15
C VAL A 246 3.92 -0.20 -21.78
N GLU A 247 5.19 -0.45 -21.48
CA GLU A 247 5.68 -1.71 -20.95
C GLU A 247 5.60 -1.77 -19.42
N LYS A 248 5.42 -0.63 -18.74
CA LYS A 248 5.31 -0.49 -17.27
C LYS A 248 6.56 -1.00 -16.54
N ASP A 249 7.71 -0.81 -17.13
CA ASP A 249 8.99 -1.19 -16.52
C ASP A 249 9.69 -0.01 -15.82
N GLY A 250 9.05 1.15 -15.78
CA GLY A 250 9.56 2.39 -15.16
C GLY A 250 10.59 3.12 -16.03
N VAL A 251 10.84 2.68 -17.26
CA VAL A 251 11.86 3.24 -18.13
C VAL A 251 11.31 3.47 -19.53
N ILE A 252 11.03 4.72 -19.87
CA ILE A 252 10.58 5.09 -21.21
C ILE A 252 11.72 4.96 -22.21
N ASN A 253 11.62 4.03 -23.13
CA ASN A 253 12.69 3.70 -24.08
C ASN A 253 12.13 3.21 -25.44
N ILE A 254 13.02 2.66 -26.28
CA ILE A 254 12.67 2.21 -27.62
C ILE A 254 11.65 1.03 -27.64
N LYS A 255 11.50 0.27 -26.53
CA LYS A 255 10.52 -0.82 -26.48
C LYS A 255 9.11 -0.26 -26.44
N ASP A 256 8.88 0.75 -25.58
CA ASP A 256 7.61 1.46 -25.47
C ASP A 256 7.21 2.07 -26.81
N LEU A 257 8.15 2.79 -27.40
CA LEU A 257 7.94 3.40 -28.71
C LEU A 257 7.58 2.41 -29.79
N ARG A 258 8.23 1.23 -29.82
CA ARG A 258 7.87 0.16 -30.76
C ARG A 258 6.47 -0.37 -30.53
N LYS A 259 6.05 -0.47 -29.28
CA LYS A 259 4.72 -0.98 -28.94
C LYS A 259 3.64 0.01 -29.36
N VAL A 260 3.79 1.30 -29.03
CA VAL A 260 2.88 2.35 -29.49
C VAL A 260 2.82 2.39 -31.03
N LEU A 261 3.96 2.33 -31.71
CA LEU A 261 4.01 2.32 -33.19
C LEU A 261 3.27 1.12 -33.77
N ARG A 262 3.42 -0.07 -33.18
CA ARG A 262 2.72 -1.29 -33.63
C ARG A 262 1.22 -1.18 -33.45
N PHE A 263 0.75 -0.57 -32.35
CA PHE A 263 -0.65 -0.28 -32.10
C PHE A 263 -1.19 0.70 -33.15
N VAL A 264 -0.54 1.85 -33.32
CA VAL A 264 -0.94 2.88 -34.31
C VAL A 264 -0.98 2.33 -35.75
N CYS A 265 -0.09 1.38 -36.06
CA CYS A 265 -0.08 0.70 -37.36
C CYS A 265 -1.01 -0.53 -37.42
N ASN A 266 -1.90 -0.73 -36.46
CA ASN A 266 -2.83 -1.87 -36.39
C ASN A 266 -2.11 -3.24 -36.40
N LYS A 267 -0.95 -3.33 -35.82
CA LYS A 267 -0.15 -4.58 -35.66
C LYS A 267 -0.38 -5.30 -34.35
N ILE A 268 -0.99 -4.62 -33.38
CA ILE A 268 -1.47 -5.15 -32.09
C ILE A 268 -2.80 -4.49 -31.79
N GLU A 269 -3.65 -5.15 -31.01
CA GLU A 269 -4.99 -4.66 -30.67
C GLU A 269 -4.97 -3.83 -29.38
N GLU A 270 -3.99 -4.08 -28.49
CA GLU A 270 -3.85 -3.41 -27.17
C GLU A 270 -2.42 -2.97 -26.90
N LEU A 271 -2.29 -1.91 -26.12
CA LEU A 271 -1.00 -1.37 -25.63
C LEU A 271 -0.59 -1.91 -24.26
#